data_740a9bcef8c5a6af35a7c31afb404d09
#
_entry.id   740a9bcef8c5a6af35a7c31afb404d09
#
_cell.length_a   1.000
_cell.length_b   1.000
_cell.length_c   1.000
_cell.angle_alpha   90.00
_cell.angle_beta   90.00
_cell.angle_gamma   90.00
#
_symmetry.space_group_name_H-M   'P 1'
#
loop_
_entity.id
_entity.type
_entity.pdbx_description
1 polymer ?
#
loop_
_entity_poly.entity_id
_entity_poly.type
_entity_poly.pdbx_seq_one_letter_code
_entity_poly.pdbx_strand_id
1 'polypeptide(L)'
;MKSVIIGAGKYGEVYLSYLTESGVDVVGFLDDDPKFADRQFGGLPVLGPISILPTLKDKYGITAIYCPLGNNKLRARFLREAVSLGYKTPCYIHPSVIISPNVEIGNGVYILLGTQIMPYTKIEDFVMISMNVSIAHHNILKTGTFLSTGCNFGASIVAEENSYCGIGSTIMTGLHRLGKDCLIGAGAVVIKDVPDGAVMAGVPAKVIKYRPEYNRPELAALGGGGKVVKYSQLAA
;
A
#
# COMPACT_ATOMS: atom_id res chain seq x y z
N MET A 1 -19.03 12.99 8.42
CA MET A 1 -19.17 11.91 7.43
C MET A 1 -18.91 10.61 8.17
N LYS A 2 -19.97 9.81 8.36
CA LYS A 2 -19.85 8.53 9.08
C LYS A 2 -18.99 7.54 8.30
N SER A 3 -18.07 6.92 8.98
CA SER A 3 -17.06 6.06 8.38
C SER A 3 -16.96 4.72 9.10
N VAL A 4 -16.48 3.69 8.41
CA VAL A 4 -16.13 2.39 8.99
C VAL A 4 -14.72 2.00 8.57
N ILE A 5 -14.03 1.22 9.39
CA ILE A 5 -12.70 0.67 9.10
C ILE A 5 -12.84 -0.80 8.74
N ILE A 6 -12.31 -1.23 7.60
CA ILE A 6 -12.14 -2.63 7.25
C ILE A 6 -10.84 -3.13 7.86
N GLY A 7 -10.95 -4.15 8.73
CA GLY A 7 -9.87 -4.75 9.50
C GLY A 7 -9.89 -4.31 10.97
N ALA A 8 -10.33 -5.20 11.86
CA ALA A 8 -10.43 -4.98 13.31
C ALA A 8 -9.18 -5.41 14.09
N GLY A 9 -8.08 -5.72 13.40
CA GLY A 9 -6.81 -6.07 14.04
C GLY A 9 -6.08 -4.85 14.60
N LYS A 10 -4.92 -5.09 15.25
CA LYS A 10 -4.10 -4.04 15.88
C LYS A 10 -3.80 -2.84 14.97
N TYR A 11 -3.65 -3.06 13.67
CA TYR A 11 -3.40 -1.98 12.72
C TYR A 11 -4.66 -1.14 12.48
N GLY A 12 -5.84 -1.76 12.51
CA GLY A 12 -7.11 -1.03 12.50
C GLY A 12 -7.28 -0.12 13.71
N GLU A 13 -6.87 -0.57 14.92
CA GLU A 13 -6.90 0.27 16.14
C GLU A 13 -5.94 1.46 16.05
N VAL A 14 -4.75 1.27 15.46
CA VAL A 14 -3.80 2.38 15.22
C VAL A 14 -4.44 3.43 14.32
N TYR A 15 -5.08 3.01 13.23
CA TYR A 15 -5.76 3.95 12.34
C TYR A 15 -7.00 4.59 12.98
N LEU A 16 -7.74 3.86 13.82
CA LEU A 16 -8.83 4.45 14.59
C LEU A 16 -8.33 5.63 15.44
N SER A 17 -7.20 5.47 16.14
CA SER A 17 -6.62 6.57 16.96
C SER A 17 -6.32 7.80 16.10
N TYR A 18 -5.64 7.63 14.98
CA TYR A 18 -5.31 8.74 14.08
C TYR A 18 -6.54 9.39 13.44
N LEU A 19 -7.51 8.60 13.03
CA LEU A 19 -8.74 9.10 12.40
C LEU A 19 -9.58 9.88 13.42
N THR A 20 -9.68 9.38 14.65
CA THR A 20 -10.40 10.04 15.75
C THR A 20 -9.73 11.36 16.12
N GLU A 21 -8.41 11.39 16.25
CA GLU A 21 -7.63 12.61 16.50
C GLU A 21 -7.85 13.66 15.41
N SER A 22 -8.04 13.21 14.16
CA SER A 22 -8.34 14.08 13.02
C SER A 22 -9.83 14.45 12.88
N GLY A 23 -10.68 14.11 13.85
CA GLY A 23 -12.10 14.43 13.85
C GLY A 23 -12.96 13.61 12.89
N VAL A 24 -12.46 12.45 12.44
CA VAL A 24 -13.24 11.53 11.59
C VAL A 24 -14.25 10.76 12.45
N ASP A 25 -15.51 10.77 12.04
CA ASP A 25 -16.60 10.04 12.69
C ASP A 25 -16.54 8.55 12.27
N VAL A 26 -15.77 7.75 13.01
CA VAL A 26 -15.69 6.29 12.83
C VAL A 26 -16.72 5.63 13.75
N VAL A 27 -17.59 4.79 13.20
CA VAL A 27 -18.69 4.15 13.94
C VAL A 27 -18.47 2.66 14.24
N GLY A 28 -17.41 2.05 13.67
CA GLY A 28 -17.11 0.64 13.93
C GLY A 28 -16.13 0.06 12.90
N PHE A 29 -16.02 -1.25 12.96
CA PHE A 29 -15.15 -2.05 12.11
C PHE A 29 -15.92 -3.09 11.31
N LEU A 30 -15.35 -3.55 10.20
CA LEU A 30 -15.73 -4.80 9.53
C LEU A 30 -14.54 -5.75 9.55
N ASP A 31 -14.78 -7.01 9.85
CA ASP A 31 -13.74 -8.05 9.79
C ASP A 31 -14.38 -9.42 9.52
N ASP A 32 -13.73 -10.24 8.69
CA ASP A 32 -14.18 -11.60 8.36
C ASP A 32 -13.68 -12.65 9.37
N ASP A 33 -12.74 -12.30 10.27
CA ASP A 33 -12.22 -13.24 11.26
C ASP A 33 -13.23 -13.39 12.42
N PRO A 34 -13.82 -14.60 12.61
CA PRO A 34 -14.84 -14.83 13.64
C PRO A 34 -14.38 -14.50 15.06
N LYS A 35 -13.08 -14.51 15.31
CA LYS A 35 -12.54 -14.15 16.64
C LYS A 35 -12.79 -12.70 17.02
N PHE A 36 -13.10 -11.84 16.05
CA PHE A 36 -13.40 -10.42 16.26
C PHE A 36 -14.91 -10.13 16.33
N ALA A 37 -15.75 -11.11 15.99
CA ALA A 37 -17.20 -10.96 16.15
C ALA A 37 -17.53 -10.60 17.61
N ASP A 38 -18.50 -9.70 17.78
CA ASP A 38 -18.97 -9.20 19.11
C ASP A 38 -17.88 -8.52 19.96
N ARG A 39 -16.71 -8.22 19.39
CA ARG A 39 -15.66 -7.45 20.07
C ARG A 39 -15.77 -5.96 19.82
N GLN A 40 -15.13 -5.22 20.70
CA GLN A 40 -14.95 -3.77 20.57
C GLN A 40 -13.45 -3.44 20.54
N PHE A 41 -13.11 -2.44 19.73
CA PHE A 41 -11.76 -1.90 19.60
C PHE A 41 -11.84 -0.37 19.75
N GLY A 42 -11.08 0.19 20.67
CA GLY A 42 -11.19 1.62 21.01
C GLY A 42 -12.61 2.05 21.39
N GLY A 43 -13.42 1.15 22.00
CA GLY A 43 -14.81 1.40 22.35
C GLY A 43 -15.81 1.27 21.20
N LEU A 44 -15.37 0.95 19.97
CA LEU A 44 -16.24 0.80 18.82
C LEU A 44 -16.46 -0.68 18.44
N PRO A 45 -17.70 -1.06 18.04
CA PRO A 45 -18.03 -2.44 17.73
C PRO A 45 -17.49 -2.92 16.38
N VAL A 46 -17.29 -4.22 16.24
CA VAL A 46 -17.26 -4.89 14.94
C VAL A 46 -18.70 -5.08 14.48
N LEU A 47 -19.08 -4.38 13.40
CA LEU A 47 -20.46 -4.36 12.90
C LEU A 47 -20.85 -5.65 12.17
N GLY A 48 -19.87 -6.43 11.75
CA GLY A 48 -20.04 -7.71 11.07
C GLY A 48 -18.92 -8.00 10.06
N PRO A 49 -19.11 -9.05 9.24
CA PRO A 49 -18.17 -9.42 8.19
C PRO A 49 -18.17 -8.40 7.04
N ILE A 50 -17.11 -8.42 6.22
CA ILE A 50 -16.96 -7.47 5.11
C ILE A 50 -18.09 -7.62 4.08
N SER A 51 -18.71 -8.79 3.99
CA SER A 51 -19.85 -9.06 3.10
C SER A 51 -21.08 -8.16 3.34
N ILE A 52 -21.21 -7.51 4.51
CA ILE A 52 -22.29 -6.55 4.76
C ILE A 52 -22.04 -5.15 4.16
N LEU A 53 -20.87 -4.93 3.55
CA LEU A 53 -20.49 -3.65 2.94
C LEU A 53 -21.61 -3.03 2.09
N PRO A 54 -22.35 -3.75 1.24
CA PRO A 54 -23.44 -3.16 0.45
C PRO A 54 -24.59 -2.56 1.27
N THR A 55 -24.78 -2.98 2.52
CA THR A 55 -25.91 -2.57 3.36
C THR A 55 -25.60 -1.42 4.34
N LEU A 56 -24.33 -1.03 4.46
CA LEU A 56 -23.89 -0.09 5.51
C LEU A 56 -24.48 1.32 5.35
N LYS A 57 -24.71 1.74 4.10
CA LYS A 57 -25.29 3.05 3.81
C LYS A 57 -26.70 3.17 4.38
N ASP A 58 -27.54 2.17 4.09
CA ASP A 58 -28.94 2.17 4.51
C ASP A 58 -29.10 1.88 6.00
N LYS A 59 -28.32 0.94 6.52
CA LYS A 59 -28.45 0.48 7.91
C LYS A 59 -27.83 1.43 8.94
N TYR A 60 -26.70 2.05 8.61
CA TYR A 60 -25.91 2.84 9.56
C TYR A 60 -25.66 4.29 9.11
N GLY A 61 -26.04 4.65 7.88
CA GLY A 61 -25.74 5.95 7.28
C GLY A 61 -24.25 6.16 6.98
N ILE A 62 -23.49 5.06 6.83
CA ILE A 62 -22.07 5.11 6.53
C ILE A 62 -21.87 5.53 5.08
N THR A 63 -20.98 6.47 4.84
CA THR A 63 -20.70 7.03 3.50
C THR A 63 -19.24 6.96 3.12
N ALA A 64 -18.35 6.56 4.04
CA ALA A 64 -16.92 6.44 3.77
C ALA A 64 -16.31 5.18 4.38
N ILE A 65 -15.31 4.65 3.68
CA ILE A 65 -14.61 3.43 4.05
C ILE A 65 -13.12 3.71 4.15
N TYR A 66 -12.51 3.29 5.26
CA TYR A 66 -11.07 3.19 5.44
C TYR A 66 -10.69 1.70 5.47
N CYS A 67 -9.55 1.35 4.87
CA CYS A 67 -9.10 -0.04 4.81
C CYS A 67 -7.58 -0.11 5.00
N PRO A 68 -7.05 0.06 6.23
CA PRO A 68 -5.63 0.06 6.51
C PRO A 68 -5.03 -1.36 6.59
N LEU A 69 -5.39 -2.25 5.68
CA LEU A 69 -4.84 -3.60 5.64
C LEU A 69 -3.43 -3.61 5.07
N GLY A 70 -2.50 -4.27 5.77
CA GLY A 70 -1.12 -4.47 5.30
C GLY A 70 -1.01 -5.41 4.08
N ASN A 71 -2.04 -6.20 3.79
CA ASN A 71 -2.12 -6.98 2.56
C ASN A 71 -2.56 -6.08 1.40
N ASN A 72 -1.63 -5.77 0.51
CA ASN A 72 -1.83 -4.85 -0.61
C ASN A 72 -3.00 -5.25 -1.51
N LYS A 73 -3.09 -6.53 -1.88
CA LYS A 73 -4.15 -7.04 -2.78
C LYS A 73 -5.53 -6.94 -2.12
N LEU A 74 -5.65 -7.33 -0.85
CA LEU A 74 -6.92 -7.25 -0.11
C LEU A 74 -7.33 -5.80 0.10
N ARG A 75 -6.41 -4.92 0.48
CA ARG A 75 -6.66 -3.48 0.62
C ARG A 75 -7.21 -2.89 -0.66
N ALA A 76 -6.50 -3.09 -1.78
CA ALA A 76 -6.91 -2.56 -3.08
C ALA A 76 -8.25 -3.15 -3.55
N ARG A 77 -8.49 -4.45 -3.31
CA ARG A 77 -9.76 -5.12 -3.65
C ARG A 77 -10.94 -4.49 -2.90
N PHE A 78 -10.85 -4.41 -1.57
CA PHE A 78 -11.95 -3.89 -0.76
C PHE A 78 -12.23 -2.41 -1.00
N LEU A 79 -11.18 -1.60 -1.23
CA LEU A 79 -11.39 -0.19 -1.55
C LEU A 79 -11.99 0.01 -2.95
N ARG A 80 -11.61 -0.80 -3.96
CA ARG A 80 -12.28 -0.79 -5.27
C ARG A 80 -13.75 -1.19 -5.16
N GLU A 81 -14.05 -2.23 -4.37
CA GLU A 81 -15.42 -2.65 -4.10
C GLU A 81 -16.22 -1.54 -3.43
N ALA A 82 -15.66 -0.89 -2.41
CA ALA A 82 -16.30 0.26 -1.75
C ALA A 82 -16.61 1.39 -2.75
N VAL A 83 -15.66 1.74 -3.61
CA VAL A 83 -15.86 2.75 -4.67
C VAL A 83 -16.99 2.33 -5.62
N SER A 84 -17.04 1.07 -6.05
CA SER A 84 -18.09 0.56 -6.95
C SER A 84 -19.49 0.61 -6.34
N LEU A 85 -19.58 0.53 -5.00
CA LEU A 85 -20.81 0.68 -4.22
C LEU A 85 -21.15 2.15 -3.89
N GLY A 86 -20.36 3.10 -4.39
CA GLY A 86 -20.59 4.53 -4.20
C GLY A 86 -20.14 5.07 -2.84
N TYR A 87 -19.28 4.36 -2.10
CA TYR A 87 -18.62 4.89 -0.92
C TYR A 87 -17.44 5.79 -1.29
N LYS A 88 -17.19 6.79 -0.46
CA LYS A 88 -15.92 7.54 -0.50
C LYS A 88 -14.81 6.70 0.13
N THR A 89 -13.61 6.80 -0.42
CA THR A 89 -12.39 6.22 0.14
C THR A 89 -11.41 7.36 0.44
N PRO A 90 -11.57 8.07 1.57
CA PRO A 90 -10.75 9.24 1.86
C PRO A 90 -9.30 8.85 2.13
N CYS A 91 -8.40 9.77 1.82
CA CYS A 91 -7.01 9.66 2.26
C CYS A 91 -6.89 9.93 3.76
N TYR A 92 -5.86 9.34 4.37
CA TYR A 92 -5.36 9.79 5.66
C TYR A 92 -3.90 10.22 5.51
N ILE A 93 -3.63 11.48 5.75
CA ILE A 93 -2.28 12.05 5.71
C ILE A 93 -2.00 12.69 7.06
N HIS A 94 -1.03 12.15 7.79
CA HIS A 94 -0.68 12.67 9.11
C HIS A 94 -0.16 14.11 9.00
N PRO A 95 -0.51 15.04 9.91
CA PRO A 95 -0.12 16.45 9.83
C PRO A 95 1.39 16.73 9.77
N SER A 96 2.23 15.80 10.24
CA SER A 96 3.69 15.92 10.17
C SER A 96 4.32 15.51 8.85
N VAL A 97 3.52 15.09 7.86
CA VAL A 97 4.02 14.70 6.54
C VAL A 97 4.43 15.93 5.75
N ILE A 98 5.62 15.89 5.16
CA ILE A 98 6.11 16.96 4.29
C ILE A 98 5.88 16.53 2.83
N ILE A 99 4.98 17.24 2.16
CA ILE A 99 4.67 17.02 0.74
C ILE A 99 5.17 18.23 -0.05
N SER A 100 6.09 17.97 -0.96
CA SER A 100 6.64 19.01 -1.84
C SER A 100 5.63 19.44 -2.92
N PRO A 101 5.83 20.60 -3.58
CA PRO A 101 5.01 20.99 -4.72
C PRO A 101 5.02 19.95 -5.86
N ASN A 102 3.94 19.92 -6.65
CA ASN A 102 3.79 19.03 -7.82
C ASN A 102 3.80 17.53 -7.47
N VAL A 103 3.36 17.16 -6.27
CA VAL A 103 3.06 15.78 -5.88
C VAL A 103 1.57 15.53 -6.17
N GLU A 104 1.28 14.44 -6.90
CA GLU A 104 -0.08 14.00 -7.16
C GLU A 104 -0.44 12.86 -6.22
N ILE A 105 -1.63 12.90 -5.61
CA ILE A 105 -2.11 11.88 -4.67
C ILE A 105 -3.50 11.41 -5.08
N GLY A 106 -3.65 10.11 -5.27
CA GLY A 106 -4.92 9.44 -5.57
C GLY A 106 -5.84 9.27 -4.37
N ASN A 107 -6.84 8.41 -4.50
CA ASN A 107 -7.85 8.15 -3.47
C ASN A 107 -7.43 7.03 -2.51
N GLY A 108 -7.91 7.08 -1.28
CA GLY A 108 -7.66 6.03 -0.29
C GLY A 108 -6.18 5.81 0.04
N VAL A 109 -5.37 6.86 -0.10
CA VAL A 109 -3.94 6.85 0.20
C VAL A 109 -3.75 7.13 1.69
N TYR A 110 -2.88 6.36 2.32
CA TYR A 110 -2.54 6.55 3.74
C TYR A 110 -1.06 6.86 3.90
N ILE A 111 -0.74 8.00 4.53
CA ILE A 111 0.64 8.45 4.75
C ILE A 111 0.82 8.79 6.22
N LEU A 112 1.68 8.04 6.90
CA LEU A 112 1.91 8.20 8.33
C LEU A 112 3.04 9.17 8.65
N LEU A 113 3.18 9.46 9.93
CA LEU A 113 4.02 10.52 10.50
C LEU A 113 5.49 10.47 10.04
N GLY A 114 6.10 11.64 9.91
CA GLY A 114 7.52 11.83 9.61
C GLY A 114 7.93 11.51 8.17
N THR A 115 6.97 11.16 7.30
CA THR A 115 7.24 10.88 5.88
C THR A 115 7.50 12.16 5.10
N GLN A 116 8.44 12.10 4.16
CA GLN A 116 8.82 13.21 3.28
C GLN A 116 8.73 12.77 1.81
N ILE A 117 8.09 13.59 0.98
CA ILE A 117 7.86 13.30 -0.43
C ILE A 117 8.36 14.47 -1.29
N MET A 118 9.34 14.19 -2.14
CA MET A 118 9.95 15.16 -3.03
C MET A 118 9.08 15.45 -4.27
N PRO A 119 9.33 16.56 -4.99
CA PRO A 119 8.51 17.02 -6.12
C PRO A 119 8.36 16.00 -7.25
N TYR A 120 7.28 16.16 -8.02
CA TYR A 120 6.98 15.38 -9.22
C TYR A 120 6.79 13.88 -8.97
N THR A 121 6.46 13.50 -7.74
CA THR A 121 6.08 12.14 -7.39
C THR A 121 4.58 11.96 -7.56
N LYS A 122 4.18 10.88 -8.23
CA LYS A 122 2.79 10.46 -8.38
C LYS A 122 2.49 9.26 -7.49
N ILE A 123 1.49 9.39 -6.65
CA ILE A 123 0.99 8.35 -5.76
C ILE A 123 -0.42 8.00 -6.24
N GLU A 124 -0.58 6.80 -6.78
CA GLU A 124 -1.88 6.33 -7.25
C GLU A 124 -2.78 5.88 -6.09
N ASP A 125 -3.99 5.38 -6.43
CA ASP A 125 -5.00 5.00 -5.46
C ASP A 125 -4.54 3.89 -4.52
N PHE A 126 -5.03 3.94 -3.27
CA PHE A 126 -4.87 2.86 -2.28
C PHE A 126 -3.44 2.55 -1.88
N VAL A 127 -2.51 3.46 -2.15
CA VAL A 127 -1.13 3.36 -1.70
C VAL A 127 -1.06 3.58 -0.20
N MET A 128 -0.14 2.86 0.45
CA MET A 128 0.09 2.95 1.88
C MET A 128 1.56 3.25 2.15
N ILE A 129 1.81 4.32 2.90
CA ILE A 129 3.15 4.77 3.26
C ILE A 129 3.21 4.88 4.77
N SER A 130 4.04 4.05 5.38
CA SER A 130 4.18 4.00 6.84
C SER A 130 5.04 5.17 7.35
N MET A 131 5.46 5.08 8.62
CA MET A 131 6.17 6.16 9.30
C MET A 131 7.61 6.34 8.78
N ASN A 132 8.09 7.60 8.79
CA ASN A 132 9.49 7.95 8.50
C ASN A 132 10.01 7.41 7.17
N VAL A 133 9.18 7.46 6.14
CA VAL A 133 9.55 7.07 4.77
C VAL A 133 10.09 8.30 4.04
N SER A 134 11.22 8.14 3.36
CA SER A 134 11.80 9.17 2.52
C SER A 134 11.64 8.80 1.05
N ILE A 135 10.93 9.64 0.28
CA ILE A 135 10.64 9.41 -1.14
C ILE A 135 11.27 10.53 -1.96
N ALA A 136 12.25 10.18 -2.79
CA ALA A 136 12.87 11.12 -3.71
C ALA A 136 11.94 11.50 -4.89
N HIS A 137 12.40 12.35 -5.78
CA HIS A 137 11.61 12.98 -6.84
C HIS A 137 11.30 12.07 -8.04
N HIS A 138 10.28 12.44 -8.83
CA HIS A 138 9.90 11.81 -10.11
C HIS A 138 9.58 10.31 -9.99
N ASN A 139 9.01 9.91 -8.86
CA ASN A 139 8.56 8.53 -8.65
C ASN A 139 7.11 8.33 -9.05
N ILE A 140 6.77 7.10 -9.42
CA ILE A 140 5.38 6.66 -9.59
C ILE A 140 5.15 5.46 -8.65
N LEU A 141 4.32 5.66 -7.64
CA LEU A 141 3.86 4.58 -6.79
C LEU A 141 2.48 4.14 -7.30
N LYS A 142 2.44 3.00 -7.98
CA LYS A 142 1.19 2.49 -8.55
C LYS A 142 0.27 1.92 -7.48
N THR A 143 -0.98 1.74 -7.88
CA THR A 143 -2.10 1.33 -7.04
C THR A 143 -1.75 0.19 -6.08
N GLY A 144 -2.08 0.38 -4.82
CA GLY A 144 -1.89 -0.63 -3.77
C GLY A 144 -0.44 -0.85 -3.33
N THR A 145 0.54 -0.10 -3.80
CA THR A 145 1.92 -0.14 -3.29
C THR A 145 1.96 0.11 -1.79
N PHE A 146 2.90 -0.54 -1.09
CA PHE A 146 3.15 -0.28 0.32
C PHE A 146 4.64 -0.05 0.60
N LEU A 147 4.97 1.13 1.12
CA LEU A 147 6.28 1.46 1.65
C LEU A 147 6.22 1.38 3.18
N SER A 148 6.93 0.41 3.76
CA SER A 148 6.91 0.20 5.21
C SER A 148 7.83 1.16 5.94
N THR A 149 7.74 1.18 7.27
CA THR A 149 8.45 2.11 8.17
C THR A 149 9.94 2.24 7.83
N GLY A 150 10.41 3.49 7.70
CA GLY A 150 11.82 3.79 7.48
C GLY A 150 12.36 3.39 6.10
N CYS A 151 11.49 3.09 5.12
CA CYS A 151 11.93 2.83 3.75
C CYS A 151 12.51 4.08 3.12
N ASN A 152 13.68 3.96 2.49
CA ASN A 152 14.30 5.02 1.69
C ASN A 152 14.12 4.72 0.22
N PHE A 153 13.41 5.58 -0.49
CA PHE A 153 13.02 5.35 -1.88
C PHE A 153 13.70 6.35 -2.82
N GLY A 154 14.58 5.86 -3.67
CA GLY A 154 15.36 6.63 -4.63
C GLY A 154 14.52 7.33 -5.69
N ALA A 155 15.16 8.09 -6.57
CA ALA A 155 14.50 8.92 -7.57
C ALA A 155 14.22 8.20 -8.90
N SER A 156 13.14 8.62 -9.60
CA SER A 156 12.79 8.21 -10.95
C SER A 156 12.48 6.71 -11.10
N ILE A 157 11.78 6.15 -10.12
CA ILE A 157 11.45 4.74 -10.02
C ILE A 157 9.95 4.54 -10.14
N VAL A 158 9.53 3.54 -10.92
CA VAL A 158 8.15 3.06 -10.95
C VAL A 158 8.03 1.86 -10.01
N ALA A 159 7.30 2.04 -8.91
CA ALA A 159 6.83 0.93 -8.08
C ALA A 159 5.51 0.41 -8.66
N GLU A 160 5.55 -0.76 -9.29
CA GLU A 160 4.39 -1.37 -9.92
C GLU A 160 3.33 -1.79 -8.90
N GLU A 161 2.11 -2.08 -9.39
CA GLU A 161 0.95 -2.42 -8.55
C GLU A 161 1.29 -3.44 -7.47
N ASN A 162 0.79 -3.18 -6.26
CA ASN A 162 0.93 -4.01 -5.07
C ASN A 162 2.38 -4.34 -4.68
N SER A 163 3.37 -3.63 -5.19
CA SER A 163 4.75 -3.80 -4.72
C SER A 163 4.84 -3.46 -3.23
N TYR A 164 5.69 -4.20 -2.50
CA TYR A 164 5.87 -4.04 -1.07
C TYR A 164 7.35 -3.82 -0.72
N CYS A 165 7.65 -2.72 -0.05
CA CYS A 165 8.98 -2.42 0.48
C CYS A 165 8.97 -2.59 2.01
N GLY A 166 9.74 -3.55 2.51
CA GLY A 166 9.84 -3.89 3.93
C GLY A 166 10.48 -2.80 4.78
N ILE A 167 10.37 -2.95 6.11
CA ILE A 167 10.90 -2.02 7.10
C ILE A 167 12.39 -1.75 6.83
N GLY A 168 12.78 -0.46 6.79
CA GLY A 168 14.17 -0.05 6.62
C GLY A 168 14.82 -0.45 5.29
N SER A 169 14.05 -0.86 4.30
CA SER A 169 14.60 -1.17 2.97
C SER A 169 15.07 0.11 2.28
N THR A 170 16.12 -0.02 1.46
CA THR A 170 16.68 1.07 0.66
C THR A 170 16.59 0.72 -0.81
N ILE A 171 15.91 1.54 -1.59
CA ILE A 171 15.78 1.43 -3.04
C ILE A 171 16.66 2.50 -3.66
N MET A 172 17.76 2.09 -4.28
CA MET A 172 18.77 3.02 -4.81
C MET A 172 18.24 3.76 -6.04
N THR A 173 18.65 5.01 -6.19
CA THR A 173 18.54 5.72 -7.47
C THR A 173 19.35 5.01 -8.54
N GLY A 174 18.88 5.00 -9.80
CA GLY A 174 19.57 4.38 -10.94
C GLY A 174 19.01 3.02 -11.35
N LEU A 175 18.06 2.47 -10.60
CA LEU A 175 17.13 1.46 -11.10
C LEU A 175 15.85 2.15 -11.61
N HIS A 176 15.05 1.47 -12.42
CA HIS A 176 13.87 2.07 -13.05
C HIS A 176 12.56 1.48 -12.52
N ARG A 177 12.57 0.24 -12.00
CA ARG A 177 11.33 -0.47 -11.75
C ARG A 177 11.41 -1.45 -10.56
N LEU A 178 10.40 -1.38 -9.71
CA LEU A 178 10.02 -2.49 -8.82
C LEU A 178 8.82 -3.20 -9.44
N GLY A 179 8.96 -4.51 -9.68
CA GLY A 179 7.94 -5.30 -10.36
C GLY A 179 6.62 -5.41 -9.61
N LYS A 180 5.55 -5.69 -10.36
CA LYS A 180 4.22 -5.94 -9.82
C LYS A 180 4.26 -7.07 -8.78
N ASP A 181 3.53 -6.90 -7.69
CA ASP A 181 3.46 -7.88 -6.60
C ASP A 181 4.81 -8.29 -6.00
N CYS A 182 5.91 -7.57 -6.26
CA CYS A 182 7.18 -7.88 -5.64
C CYS A 182 7.17 -7.61 -4.12
N LEU A 183 8.10 -8.25 -3.41
CA LEU A 183 8.32 -8.03 -1.99
C LEU A 183 9.81 -7.79 -1.73
N ILE A 184 10.12 -6.62 -1.24
CA ILE A 184 11.45 -6.27 -0.76
C ILE A 184 11.49 -6.55 0.74
N GLY A 185 12.39 -7.41 1.18
CA GLY A 185 12.57 -7.76 2.58
C GLY A 185 13.04 -6.59 3.43
N ALA A 186 12.81 -6.68 4.75
CA ALA A 186 13.28 -5.67 5.70
C ALA A 186 14.82 -5.50 5.62
N GLY A 187 15.29 -4.25 5.65
CA GLY A 187 16.72 -3.92 5.59
C GLY A 187 17.41 -4.24 4.27
N ALA A 188 16.70 -4.69 3.25
CA ALA A 188 17.31 -5.02 1.95
C ALA A 188 17.72 -3.75 1.18
N VAL A 189 18.85 -3.80 0.49
CA VAL A 189 19.34 -2.71 -0.38
C VAL A 189 19.22 -3.14 -1.84
N VAL A 190 18.22 -2.58 -2.53
CA VAL A 190 17.94 -2.87 -3.93
C VAL A 190 18.74 -1.94 -4.83
N ILE A 191 19.55 -2.51 -5.72
CA ILE A 191 20.46 -1.78 -6.61
C ILE A 191 20.21 -2.06 -8.10
N LYS A 192 19.19 -2.85 -8.43
CA LYS A 192 18.78 -3.21 -9.79
C LYS A 192 17.28 -3.38 -9.87
N ASP A 193 16.72 -3.30 -11.06
CA ASP A 193 15.31 -3.56 -11.32
C ASP A 193 14.87 -4.91 -10.75
N VAL A 194 13.65 -4.91 -10.21
CA VAL A 194 13.05 -6.07 -9.55
C VAL A 194 12.01 -6.70 -10.46
N PRO A 195 12.07 -8.01 -10.72
CA PRO A 195 11.06 -8.72 -11.50
C PRO A 195 9.68 -8.77 -10.79
N ASP A 196 8.61 -8.99 -11.58
CA ASP A 196 7.28 -9.22 -11.06
C ASP A 196 7.25 -10.44 -10.14
N GLY A 197 6.55 -10.33 -9.02
CA GLY A 197 6.40 -11.38 -8.03
C GLY A 197 7.68 -11.81 -7.31
N ALA A 198 8.81 -11.16 -7.56
CA ALA A 198 10.06 -11.50 -6.89
C ALA A 198 10.03 -11.14 -5.40
N VAL A 199 10.59 -12.01 -4.57
CA VAL A 199 10.89 -11.75 -3.17
C VAL A 199 12.40 -11.51 -3.07
N MET A 200 12.78 -10.30 -2.67
CA MET A 200 14.17 -9.83 -2.59
C MET A 200 14.62 -9.74 -1.14
N ALA A 201 15.86 -10.09 -0.85
CA ALA A 201 16.46 -9.87 0.47
C ALA A 201 17.98 -9.68 0.38
N GLY A 202 18.56 -9.08 1.41
CA GLY A 202 20.01 -8.91 1.59
C GLY A 202 20.59 -7.58 1.12
N VAL A 203 21.91 -7.42 1.28
CA VAL A 203 22.73 -6.25 0.92
C VAL A 203 23.96 -6.74 0.15
N PRO A 204 24.03 -6.53 -1.19
CA PRO A 204 22.92 -6.09 -2.05
C PRO A 204 21.78 -7.12 -2.15
N ALA A 205 20.57 -6.65 -2.38
CA ALA A 205 19.39 -7.52 -2.46
C ALA A 205 19.45 -8.44 -3.68
N LYS A 206 19.07 -9.72 -3.46
CA LYS A 206 18.97 -10.74 -4.50
C LYS A 206 17.58 -11.38 -4.44
N VAL A 207 17.11 -11.92 -5.57
CA VAL A 207 15.89 -12.73 -5.60
C VAL A 207 16.16 -14.00 -4.78
N ILE A 208 15.37 -14.21 -3.72
CA ILE A 208 15.45 -15.44 -2.89
C ILE A 208 14.35 -16.43 -3.28
N LYS A 209 13.24 -15.97 -3.82
CA LYS A 209 12.14 -16.76 -4.38
C LYS A 209 11.18 -15.88 -5.18
N TYR A 210 10.22 -16.50 -5.82
CA TYR A 210 9.05 -15.81 -6.38
C TYR A 210 7.80 -16.14 -5.56
N ARG A 211 6.81 -15.28 -5.62
CA ARG A 211 5.47 -15.60 -5.08
C ARG A 211 4.88 -16.79 -5.85
N PRO A 212 4.04 -17.64 -5.22
CA PRO A 212 3.52 -18.87 -5.86
C PRO A 212 2.91 -18.64 -7.24
N GLU A 213 2.13 -17.57 -7.40
CA GLU A 213 1.48 -17.20 -8.66
C GLU A 213 2.44 -16.76 -9.78
N TYR A 214 3.69 -16.47 -9.43
CA TYR A 214 4.79 -16.09 -10.34
C TYR A 214 5.87 -17.17 -10.46
N ASN A 215 5.72 -18.26 -9.73
CA ASN A 215 6.70 -19.36 -9.75
C ASN A 215 6.48 -20.26 -11.00
N ARG A 216 6.82 -19.72 -12.17
CA ARG A 216 6.79 -20.44 -13.45
C ARG A 216 8.18 -20.99 -13.73
N PRO A 217 8.31 -22.33 -13.93
CA PRO A 217 9.61 -22.96 -14.23
C PRO A 217 10.32 -22.33 -15.44
N GLU A 218 9.56 -21.84 -16.41
CA GLU A 218 10.05 -21.18 -17.63
C GLU A 218 10.76 -19.85 -17.34
N LEU A 219 10.40 -19.14 -16.26
CA LEU A 219 11.05 -17.89 -15.85
C LEU A 219 12.32 -18.13 -15.04
N ALA A 220 12.44 -19.25 -14.35
CA ALA A 220 13.64 -19.63 -13.62
C ALA A 220 14.83 -19.92 -14.58
N ALA A 221 14.54 -20.40 -15.78
CA ALA A 221 15.54 -20.65 -16.83
C ALA A 221 16.07 -19.34 -17.47
N LEU A 222 15.34 -18.23 -17.36
CA LEU A 222 15.73 -16.91 -17.89
C LEU A 222 16.54 -16.07 -16.89
N GLY A 223 16.59 -16.46 -15.63
CA GLY A 223 17.29 -15.74 -14.55
C GLY A 223 18.82 -15.87 -14.57
N GLY A 224 19.39 -16.64 -15.50
CA GLY A 224 20.83 -16.87 -15.63
C GLY A 224 21.55 -16.05 -16.70
N GLY A 225 20.89 -15.09 -17.33
CA GLY A 225 21.56 -14.28 -18.35
C GLY A 225 20.69 -13.05 -18.70
N GLY A 226 21.03 -11.92 -18.10
CA GLY A 226 20.33 -10.66 -18.33
C GLY A 226 20.32 -10.24 -19.80
N LYS A 227 19.26 -10.53 -20.53
CA LYS A 227 18.90 -9.78 -21.73
C LYS A 227 18.01 -8.62 -21.30
N VAL A 228 18.59 -7.43 -21.27
CA VAL A 228 17.87 -6.16 -21.15
C VAL A 228 17.00 -6.01 -22.40
N VAL A 229 15.69 -6.18 -22.25
CA VAL A 229 14.74 -5.77 -23.29
C VAL A 229 14.66 -4.25 -23.23
N LYS A 230 15.20 -3.57 -24.23
CA LYS A 230 15.12 -2.11 -24.34
C LYS A 230 13.66 -1.69 -24.50
N TYR A 231 13.22 -0.74 -23.69
CA TYR A 231 11.87 -0.17 -23.63
C TYR A 231 11.38 0.43 -24.96
N SER A 232 12.25 0.62 -25.93
CA SER A 232 11.95 1.17 -27.27
C SER A 232 11.23 0.20 -28.23
N GLN A 233 10.92 -1.02 -27.82
CA GLN A 233 10.27 -2.03 -28.68
C GLN A 233 8.82 -2.36 -28.29
N LEU A 234 8.23 -1.67 -27.33
CA LEU A 234 6.86 -1.89 -26.88
C LEU A 234 5.89 -0.76 -27.29
N ALA A 235 6.32 0.15 -28.19
CA ALA A 235 5.48 1.18 -28.81
C ALA A 235 5.43 0.92 -30.32
N ALA A 236 4.66 -0.08 -30.71
CA ALA A 236 4.12 -0.25 -32.06
C ALA A 236 2.79 -0.99 -31.99
#